data_d26611624f8dfb1794f9c5087b315a93
#
_entry.id   d26611624f8dfb1794f9c5087b315a93
#
_cell.length_a   1.000
_cell.length_b   1.000
_cell.length_c   1.000
_cell.angle_alpha   90.00
_cell.angle_beta   90.00
_cell.angle_gamma   90.00
#
_symmetry.space_group_name_H-M   'P 1'
#
loop_
_entity.id
_entity.type
_entity.pdbx_description
1 polymer ?
#
loop_
_entity_poly.entity_id
_entity_poly.type
_entity_poly.pdbx_seq_one_letter_code
_entity_poly.pdbx_strand_id
1 'polypeptide(L)'
;MPSPAQDSAATMAGKNGHSLISTEKFRQLYHTLIASQLLNEQLRSAGKPAAIPHREAGPAGFVLDLRPEDIVLLPSPTHFAHRVKGTPLKPILAQPATASKTTLTRRLADAVAVSLNNKIEKNNAIVLTLFDLGGNAEASLSAYDEIFAIAVANQLPILFVLDSRASFADSLEFKETHAALPYITVDAYDIVAVYRVAQESIVRTRGGGGPALIELASCGGGEENPVDKMHRYLGTKGLPANKWRSEATRRFAKELQAACHLQSDPLA
;
A
#
# COMPACT_ATOMS: atom_id res chain seq x y z
N MET A 1 -14.22 2.15 59.61
CA MET A 1 -14.37 3.14 58.54
C MET A 1 -13.25 2.94 57.55
N PRO A 2 -13.50 2.42 56.34
CA PRO A 2 -12.46 2.32 55.30
C PRO A 2 -12.34 3.66 54.54
N SER A 3 -11.09 4.00 54.18
CA SER A 3 -10.63 5.21 53.52
C SER A 3 -11.05 5.28 52.03
N PRO A 4 -11.40 6.48 51.49
CA PRO A 4 -11.88 6.64 50.11
C PRO A 4 -10.73 6.95 49.14
N ALA A 5 -9.80 6.01 48.90
CA ALA A 5 -8.65 6.21 48.00
C ALA A 5 -8.44 5.08 46.98
N GLN A 6 -9.41 4.20 46.79
CA GLN A 6 -9.25 3.05 45.85
C GLN A 6 -10.19 3.06 44.64
N ASP A 7 -11.08 4.04 44.48
CA ASP A 7 -12.07 4.02 43.39
C ASP A 7 -11.72 4.83 42.15
N SER A 8 -10.56 5.52 42.07
CA SER A 8 -10.22 6.33 40.90
C SER A 8 -9.30 5.64 39.88
N ALA A 9 -8.75 4.47 40.19
CA ALA A 9 -7.86 3.73 39.28
C ALA A 9 -8.59 2.72 38.38
N ALA A 10 -9.81 2.32 38.72
CA ALA A 10 -10.57 1.29 37.98
C ALA A 10 -11.33 1.84 36.75
N THR A 11 -11.52 3.17 36.63
CA THR A 11 -12.38 3.74 35.58
C THR A 11 -11.62 4.10 34.29
N MET A 12 -10.28 4.04 34.29
CA MET A 12 -9.45 4.31 33.10
C MET A 12 -9.03 3.06 32.32
N ALA A 13 -9.24 1.87 32.85
CA ALA A 13 -8.83 0.61 32.21
C ALA A 13 -9.83 0.05 31.18
N GLY A 14 -10.99 0.68 30.98
CA GLY A 14 -12.10 0.16 30.18
C GLY A 14 -12.19 0.60 28.73
N LYS A 15 -11.29 1.48 28.21
CA LYS A 15 -11.42 2.06 26.85
C LYS A 15 -10.33 1.70 25.85
N ASN A 16 -9.27 1.02 26.23
CA ASN A 16 -8.25 0.56 25.32
C ASN A 16 -8.32 -0.96 25.18
N GLY A 17 -9.33 -1.46 24.47
CA GLY A 17 -9.26 -2.80 23.88
C GLY A 17 -7.94 -2.84 23.10
N HIS A 18 -7.10 -3.88 23.35
CA HIS A 18 -5.76 -4.05 22.79
C HIS A 18 -5.79 -3.90 21.26
N SER A 19 -5.64 -2.69 20.77
CA SER A 19 -5.38 -2.46 19.33
C SER A 19 -3.94 -2.85 19.08
N LEU A 20 -3.73 -3.85 18.21
CA LEU A 20 -2.40 -4.24 17.75
C LEU A 20 -1.68 -3.10 16.99
N ILE A 21 -2.39 -2.02 16.68
CA ILE A 21 -1.89 -0.83 15.99
C ILE A 21 -1.94 0.35 16.98
N SER A 22 -0.82 1.02 17.18
CA SER A 22 -0.71 2.17 18.06
C SER A 22 -1.47 3.39 17.50
N THR A 23 -1.86 4.31 18.37
CA THR A 23 -2.50 5.58 17.98
C THR A 23 -1.64 6.38 16.99
N GLU A 24 -0.32 6.41 17.21
CA GLU A 24 0.60 7.10 16.30
C GLU A 24 0.64 6.41 14.91
N LYS A 25 0.57 5.09 14.87
CA LYS A 25 0.49 4.36 13.60
C LYS A 25 -0.83 4.63 12.87
N PHE A 26 -1.96 4.73 13.58
CA PHE A 26 -3.23 5.16 12.97
C PHE A 26 -3.12 6.57 12.38
N ARG A 27 -2.49 7.50 13.09
CA ARG A 27 -2.25 8.84 12.58
C ARG A 27 -1.38 8.82 11.33
N GLN A 28 -0.31 8.04 11.33
CA GLN A 28 0.60 7.89 10.19
C GLN A 28 -0.12 7.30 8.97
N LEU A 29 -0.90 6.22 9.13
CA LEU A 29 -1.72 5.62 8.08
C LEU A 29 -2.69 6.63 7.49
N TYR A 30 -3.40 7.37 8.33
CA TYR A 30 -4.38 8.35 7.87
C TYR A 30 -3.73 9.52 7.13
N HIS A 31 -2.62 10.05 7.62
CA HIS A 31 -1.86 11.11 6.94
C HIS A 31 -1.33 10.64 5.58
N THR A 32 -0.79 9.41 5.52
CA THR A 32 -0.29 8.81 4.29
C THR A 32 -1.41 8.63 3.27
N LEU A 33 -2.57 8.16 3.71
CA LEU A 33 -3.73 7.95 2.84
C LEU A 33 -4.25 9.27 2.24
N ILE A 34 -4.39 10.32 3.05
CA ILE A 34 -4.80 11.66 2.61
C ILE A 34 -3.79 12.22 1.60
N ALA A 35 -2.50 12.14 1.91
CA ALA A 35 -1.45 12.63 1.00
C ALA A 35 -1.44 11.84 -0.32
N SER A 36 -1.73 10.53 -0.29
CA SER A 36 -1.86 9.67 -1.47
C SER A 36 -3.02 10.11 -2.36
N GLN A 37 -4.19 10.35 -1.76
CA GLN A 37 -5.37 10.84 -2.49
C GLN A 37 -5.09 12.21 -3.13
N LEU A 38 -4.58 13.17 -2.37
CA LEU A 38 -4.28 14.52 -2.87
C LEU A 38 -3.24 14.51 -4.00
N LEU A 39 -2.22 13.65 -3.91
CA LEU A 39 -1.24 13.49 -4.98
C LEU A 39 -1.89 12.92 -6.24
N ASN A 40 -2.74 11.90 -6.11
CA ASN A 40 -3.47 11.32 -7.24
C ASN A 40 -4.41 12.34 -7.90
N GLU A 41 -5.09 13.18 -7.13
CA GLU A 41 -5.91 14.27 -7.63
C GLU A 41 -5.07 15.29 -8.41
N GLN A 42 -3.91 15.66 -7.88
CA GLN A 42 -2.98 16.57 -8.53
C GLN A 42 -2.43 16.00 -9.85
N LEU A 43 -2.05 14.72 -9.87
CA LEU A 43 -1.56 14.06 -11.08
C LEU A 43 -2.65 13.99 -12.16
N ARG A 44 -3.87 13.61 -11.78
CA ARG A 44 -5.03 13.59 -12.71
C ARG A 44 -5.33 14.97 -13.28
N SER A 45 -5.35 16.00 -12.45
CA SER A 45 -5.58 17.39 -12.88
C SER A 45 -4.52 17.87 -13.86
N ALA A 46 -3.30 17.35 -13.73
CA ALA A 46 -2.18 17.64 -14.65
C ALA A 46 -2.13 16.72 -15.88
N GLY A 47 -3.14 15.85 -16.10
CA GLY A 47 -3.16 14.88 -17.22
C GLY A 47 -2.07 13.81 -17.12
N LYS A 48 -1.57 13.52 -15.93
CA LYS A 48 -0.50 12.55 -15.69
C LYS A 48 -1.06 11.20 -15.24
N PRO A 49 -0.32 10.09 -15.47
CA PRO A 49 -0.69 8.80 -14.93
C PRO A 49 -0.86 8.87 -13.41
N ALA A 50 -1.99 8.40 -12.93
CA ALA A 50 -2.32 8.35 -11.51
C ALA A 50 -2.98 7.02 -11.19
N ALA A 51 -2.97 6.62 -9.93
CA ALA A 51 -3.68 5.42 -9.49
C ALA A 51 -5.20 5.57 -9.75
N ILE A 52 -5.88 4.42 -9.83
CA ILE A 52 -7.33 4.39 -9.89
C ILE A 52 -7.87 5.12 -8.65
N PRO A 53 -8.90 5.99 -8.81
CA PRO A 53 -9.52 6.67 -7.68
C PRO A 53 -9.94 5.68 -6.59
N HIS A 54 -9.80 6.08 -5.33
CA HIS A 54 -10.18 5.31 -4.15
C HIS A 54 -9.40 4.00 -3.93
N ARG A 55 -8.30 3.78 -4.69
CA ARG A 55 -7.42 2.61 -4.51
C ARG A 55 -6.10 2.97 -3.79
N GLU A 56 -6.03 4.13 -3.18
CA GLU A 56 -4.81 4.62 -2.51
C GLU A 56 -4.42 3.80 -1.27
N ALA A 57 -5.38 3.11 -0.63
CA ALA A 57 -5.13 2.36 0.60
C ALA A 57 -4.15 1.19 0.38
N GLY A 58 -4.21 0.51 -0.77
CA GLY A 58 -3.31 -0.57 -1.13
C GLY A 58 -1.83 -0.12 -1.11
N PRO A 59 -1.41 0.76 -2.04
CA PRO A 59 -0.04 1.24 -2.10
C PRO A 59 0.41 1.90 -0.79
N ALA A 60 -0.46 2.70 -0.15
CA ALA A 60 -0.13 3.38 1.10
C ALA A 60 0.13 2.40 2.25
N GLY A 61 -0.71 1.38 2.40
CA GLY A 61 -0.59 0.40 3.48
C GLY A 61 0.61 -0.53 3.32
N PHE A 62 0.92 -0.94 2.07
CA PHE A 62 2.04 -1.86 1.80
C PHE A 62 3.41 -1.24 1.95
N VAL A 63 3.58 0.04 1.57
CA VAL A 63 4.93 0.65 1.52
C VAL A 63 5.32 1.38 2.79
N LEU A 64 4.39 1.63 3.71
CA LEU A 64 4.60 2.51 4.86
C LEU A 64 5.77 2.08 5.76
N ASP A 65 5.91 0.78 5.99
CA ASP A 65 6.93 0.22 6.88
C ASP A 65 7.99 -0.61 6.13
N LEU A 66 8.10 -0.43 4.83
CA LEU A 66 9.22 -0.97 4.08
C LEU A 66 10.53 -0.28 4.51
N ARG A 67 11.59 -1.06 4.59
CA ARG A 67 12.92 -0.55 4.90
C ARG A 67 13.51 0.20 3.71
N PRO A 68 14.50 1.06 3.91
CA PRO A 68 15.17 1.77 2.80
C PRO A 68 15.70 0.84 1.71
N GLU A 69 16.26 -0.32 2.11
CA GLU A 69 16.82 -1.33 1.22
C GLU A 69 15.78 -2.14 0.45
N ASP A 70 14.51 -2.17 0.89
CA ASP A 70 13.45 -2.90 0.19
C ASP A 70 13.15 -2.27 -1.16
N ILE A 71 12.90 -3.10 -2.16
CA ILE A 71 12.70 -2.67 -3.55
C ILE A 71 11.22 -2.67 -3.88
N VAL A 72 10.74 -1.58 -4.47
CA VAL A 72 9.35 -1.43 -4.90
C VAL A 72 9.31 -1.26 -6.41
N LEU A 73 8.63 -2.17 -7.10
CA LEU A 73 8.44 -2.15 -8.55
C LEU A 73 6.98 -1.81 -8.86
N LEU A 74 6.76 -0.68 -9.50
CA LEU A 74 5.45 -0.11 -9.74
C LEU A 74 5.19 0.10 -11.23
N PRO A 75 3.91 0.13 -11.66
CA PRO A 75 3.54 0.41 -13.05
C PRO A 75 3.98 1.79 -13.54
N SER A 76 4.05 2.76 -12.64
CA SER A 76 4.40 4.14 -12.95
C SER A 76 5.34 4.73 -11.91
N PRO A 77 6.41 5.45 -12.34
CA PRO A 77 7.32 6.13 -11.42
C PRO A 77 6.64 7.29 -10.66
N THR A 78 5.49 7.77 -11.14
CA THR A 78 4.69 8.80 -10.47
C THR A 78 3.79 8.23 -9.38
N HIS A 79 3.80 6.91 -9.19
CA HIS A 79 2.97 6.26 -8.19
C HIS A 79 3.33 6.71 -6.77
N PHE A 80 2.32 6.93 -5.94
CA PHE A 80 2.48 7.45 -4.58
C PHE A 80 3.43 6.60 -3.71
N ALA A 81 3.51 5.31 -3.94
CA ALA A 81 4.41 4.43 -3.22
C ALA A 81 5.89 4.88 -3.28
N HIS A 82 6.35 5.46 -4.40
CA HIS A 82 7.68 6.06 -4.48
C HIS A 82 7.85 7.25 -3.54
N ARG A 83 6.78 8.05 -3.37
CA ARG A 83 6.79 9.17 -2.41
C ARG A 83 6.91 8.67 -0.97
N VAL A 84 6.19 7.62 -0.59
CA VAL A 84 6.27 7.03 0.75
C VAL A 84 7.66 6.44 1.02
N LYS A 85 8.30 5.86 0.00
CA LYS A 85 9.69 5.38 0.06
C LYS A 85 10.74 6.51 0.10
N GLY A 86 10.31 7.79 0.13
CA GLY A 86 11.22 8.92 0.28
C GLY A 86 11.56 9.68 -1.00
N THR A 87 11.01 9.29 -2.16
CA THR A 87 11.22 10.07 -3.39
C THR A 87 10.62 11.46 -3.22
N PRO A 88 11.39 12.55 -3.45
CA PRO A 88 10.86 13.91 -3.36
C PRO A 88 9.68 14.15 -4.32
N LEU A 89 8.79 15.07 -3.96
CA LEU A 89 7.58 15.34 -4.74
C LEU A 89 7.91 15.97 -6.11
N LYS A 90 8.93 16.84 -6.17
CA LYS A 90 9.34 17.52 -7.42
C LYS A 90 9.62 16.55 -8.58
N PRO A 91 10.50 15.54 -8.48
CA PRO A 91 10.73 14.60 -9.58
C PRO A 91 9.49 13.76 -9.92
N ILE A 92 8.61 13.47 -8.96
CA ILE A 92 7.34 12.78 -9.23
C ILE A 92 6.45 13.66 -10.13
N LEU A 93 6.31 14.93 -9.81
CA LEU A 93 5.51 15.88 -10.58
C LEU A 93 6.14 16.26 -11.92
N ALA A 94 7.47 16.21 -12.04
CA ALA A 94 8.18 16.52 -13.27
C ALA A 94 8.12 15.41 -14.33
N GLN A 95 7.77 14.19 -13.96
CA GLN A 95 7.70 13.04 -14.87
C GLN A 95 6.75 13.33 -16.05
N PRO A 96 7.11 12.90 -17.28
CA PRO A 96 6.22 13.07 -18.44
C PRO A 96 4.95 12.23 -18.28
N ALA A 97 3.89 12.64 -18.97
CA ALA A 97 2.58 11.97 -18.95
C ALA A 97 2.54 10.61 -19.70
N THR A 98 3.68 9.98 -19.91
CA THR A 98 3.78 8.72 -20.65
C THR A 98 3.76 7.53 -19.69
N ALA A 99 2.83 6.60 -19.91
CA ALA A 99 2.83 5.32 -19.21
C ALA A 99 4.10 4.50 -19.55
N SER A 100 4.56 3.70 -18.60
CA SER A 100 5.66 2.75 -18.87
C SER A 100 5.29 1.82 -20.03
N LYS A 101 6.18 1.67 -20.99
CA LYS A 101 6.04 0.73 -22.12
C LYS A 101 6.37 -0.71 -21.72
N THR A 102 6.79 -0.94 -20.48
CA THR A 102 7.17 -2.28 -19.99
C THR A 102 5.92 -3.13 -19.79
N THR A 103 5.89 -4.31 -20.39
CA THR A 103 4.78 -5.27 -20.23
C THR A 103 4.71 -5.78 -18.80
N LEU A 104 3.53 -6.26 -18.39
CA LEU A 104 3.35 -6.86 -17.08
C LEU A 104 4.28 -8.08 -16.87
N THR A 105 4.36 -8.96 -17.87
CA THR A 105 5.27 -10.12 -17.84
C THR A 105 6.71 -9.70 -17.55
N ARG A 106 7.20 -8.67 -18.23
CA ARG A 106 8.56 -8.16 -18.02
C ARG A 106 8.74 -7.62 -16.60
N ARG A 107 7.80 -6.87 -16.08
CA ARG A 107 7.87 -6.33 -14.71
C ARG A 107 7.89 -7.42 -13.64
N LEU A 108 7.04 -8.44 -13.80
CA LEU A 108 7.01 -9.58 -12.88
C LEU A 108 8.30 -10.39 -12.97
N ALA A 109 8.83 -10.61 -14.18
CA ALA A 109 10.11 -11.30 -14.38
C ALA A 109 11.28 -10.49 -13.77
N ASP A 110 11.30 -9.17 -13.96
CA ASP A 110 12.30 -8.28 -13.33
C ASP A 110 12.22 -8.33 -11.80
N ALA A 111 11.00 -8.39 -11.23
CA ALA A 111 10.81 -8.52 -9.79
C ALA A 111 11.39 -9.84 -9.26
N VAL A 112 11.17 -10.94 -9.96
CA VAL A 112 11.73 -12.25 -9.61
C VAL A 112 13.26 -12.24 -9.74
N ALA A 113 13.80 -11.68 -10.83
CA ALA A 113 15.25 -11.60 -11.04
C ALA A 113 15.94 -10.76 -9.94
N VAL A 114 15.38 -9.61 -9.59
CA VAL A 114 15.90 -8.75 -8.51
C VAL A 114 15.83 -9.48 -7.16
N SER A 115 14.72 -10.17 -6.88
CA SER A 115 14.54 -10.93 -5.65
C SER A 115 15.52 -12.10 -5.54
N LEU A 116 15.78 -12.78 -6.66
CA LEU A 116 16.77 -13.85 -6.74
C LEU A 116 18.19 -13.32 -6.46
N ASN A 117 18.54 -12.17 -7.06
CA ASN A 117 19.82 -11.52 -6.81
C ASN A 117 19.98 -11.16 -5.31
N ASN A 118 18.97 -10.55 -4.70
CA ASN A 118 18.98 -10.25 -3.26
C ASN A 118 19.23 -11.50 -2.41
N LYS A 119 18.63 -12.62 -2.79
CA LYS A 119 18.82 -13.90 -2.08
C LYS A 119 20.24 -14.44 -2.25
N ILE A 120 20.81 -14.40 -3.47
CA ILE A 120 22.17 -14.84 -3.76
C ILE A 120 23.19 -14.00 -2.98
N GLU A 121 23.00 -12.69 -2.95
CA GLU A 121 23.87 -11.75 -2.23
C GLU A 121 23.63 -11.76 -0.71
N LYS A 122 22.70 -12.57 -0.23
CA LYS A 122 22.27 -12.61 1.18
C LYS A 122 21.83 -11.25 1.73
N ASN A 123 21.33 -10.40 0.84
CA ASN A 123 20.72 -9.15 1.18
C ASN A 123 19.35 -9.43 1.82
N ASN A 124 19.06 -8.85 2.98
CA ASN A 124 17.80 -9.07 3.71
C ASN A 124 16.65 -8.16 3.21
N ALA A 125 16.77 -7.62 2.01
CA ALA A 125 15.74 -6.83 1.37
C ALA A 125 14.64 -7.70 0.76
N ILE A 126 13.41 -7.24 0.85
CA ILE A 126 12.29 -7.83 0.11
C ILE A 126 12.02 -7.04 -1.16
N VAL A 127 11.39 -7.69 -2.12
CA VAL A 127 10.87 -7.04 -3.33
C VAL A 127 9.35 -7.01 -3.22
N LEU A 128 8.76 -5.84 -3.41
CA LEU A 128 7.32 -5.65 -3.53
C LEU A 128 7.01 -5.22 -4.96
N THR A 129 6.14 -5.95 -5.64
CA THR A 129 5.63 -5.55 -6.95
C THR A 129 4.12 -5.36 -6.90
N LEU A 130 3.67 -4.16 -7.26
CA LEU A 130 2.26 -3.84 -7.40
C LEU A 130 1.89 -3.90 -8.89
N PHE A 131 0.78 -4.55 -9.22
CA PHE A 131 0.34 -4.70 -10.60
C PHE A 131 -1.19 -4.83 -10.71
N ASP A 132 -1.71 -4.60 -11.89
CA ASP A 132 -3.10 -4.85 -12.28
C ASP A 132 -3.11 -5.64 -13.59
N LEU A 133 -4.25 -6.27 -13.90
CA LEU A 133 -4.42 -7.06 -15.13
C LEU A 133 -4.96 -6.22 -16.31
N GLY A 134 -4.95 -4.89 -16.20
CA GLY A 134 -5.27 -3.98 -17.31
C GLY A 134 -6.73 -3.94 -17.72
N GLY A 135 -7.65 -4.40 -16.87
CA GLY A 135 -9.09 -4.39 -17.14
C GLY A 135 -9.55 -5.42 -18.19
N ASN A 136 -8.69 -6.27 -18.70
CA ASN A 136 -9.07 -7.44 -19.45
C ASN A 136 -9.58 -8.50 -18.48
N ALA A 137 -10.89 -8.69 -18.43
CA ALA A 137 -11.53 -9.74 -17.64
C ALA A 137 -11.05 -11.15 -18.01
N GLU A 138 -10.45 -11.30 -19.21
CA GLU A 138 -9.87 -12.56 -19.71
C GLU A 138 -8.37 -12.69 -19.44
N ALA A 139 -7.69 -11.68 -18.90
CA ALA A 139 -6.28 -11.80 -18.54
C ALA A 139 -6.17 -12.70 -17.31
N SER A 140 -6.02 -13.98 -17.55
CA SER A 140 -5.82 -14.99 -16.51
C SER A 140 -4.47 -14.81 -15.85
N LEU A 141 -4.43 -14.90 -14.52
CA LEU A 141 -3.17 -14.98 -13.77
C LEU A 141 -2.36 -16.22 -14.14
N SER A 142 -2.99 -17.24 -14.73
CA SER A 142 -2.31 -18.44 -15.26
C SER A 142 -1.24 -18.10 -16.29
N ALA A 143 -1.35 -16.97 -17.00
CA ALA A 143 -0.29 -16.50 -17.91
C ALA A 143 1.05 -16.20 -17.19
N TYR A 144 1.02 -16.09 -15.85
CA TYR A 144 2.19 -15.78 -15.02
C TYR A 144 2.62 -16.94 -14.10
N ASP A 145 2.00 -18.12 -14.25
CA ASP A 145 2.24 -19.30 -13.39
C ASP A 145 3.71 -19.71 -13.35
N GLU A 146 4.41 -19.66 -14.48
CA GLU A 146 5.84 -19.97 -14.52
C GLU A 146 6.66 -19.01 -13.69
N ILE A 147 6.31 -17.71 -13.72
CA ILE A 147 6.99 -16.66 -12.91
C ILE A 147 6.76 -16.92 -11.43
N PHE A 148 5.52 -17.22 -11.06
CA PHE A 148 5.17 -17.55 -9.68
C PHE A 148 5.83 -18.86 -9.23
N ALA A 149 5.85 -19.88 -10.07
CA ALA A 149 6.51 -21.15 -9.78
C ALA A 149 8.01 -20.99 -9.51
N ILE A 150 8.72 -20.16 -10.29
CA ILE A 150 10.13 -19.83 -10.05
C ILE A 150 10.29 -19.15 -8.68
N ALA A 151 9.42 -18.20 -8.34
CA ALA A 151 9.48 -17.52 -7.05
C ALA A 151 9.26 -18.48 -5.88
N VAL A 152 8.28 -19.38 -5.98
CA VAL A 152 7.97 -20.40 -4.97
C VAL A 152 9.10 -21.42 -4.83
N ALA A 153 9.56 -22.01 -5.94
CA ALA A 153 10.61 -23.02 -5.94
C ALA A 153 11.92 -22.52 -5.32
N ASN A 154 12.20 -21.23 -5.48
CA ASN A 154 13.38 -20.58 -4.90
C ASN A 154 13.10 -19.90 -3.56
N GLN A 155 11.88 -19.97 -2.99
CA GLN A 155 11.49 -19.29 -1.76
C GLN A 155 11.97 -17.82 -1.73
N LEU A 156 11.65 -17.08 -2.81
CA LEU A 156 12.15 -15.73 -2.99
C LEU A 156 11.49 -14.74 -2.00
N PRO A 157 12.23 -13.74 -1.50
CA PRO A 157 11.69 -12.70 -0.63
C PRO A 157 10.92 -11.65 -1.45
N ILE A 158 9.81 -12.06 -2.04
CA ILE A 158 8.97 -11.22 -2.91
C ILE A 158 7.49 -11.24 -2.49
N LEU A 159 6.87 -10.07 -2.51
CA LEU A 159 5.43 -9.88 -2.36
C LEU A 159 4.83 -9.40 -3.68
N PHE A 160 3.93 -10.19 -4.23
CA PHE A 160 3.11 -9.84 -5.37
C PHE A 160 1.82 -9.20 -4.86
N VAL A 161 1.52 -7.97 -5.24
CA VAL A 161 0.30 -7.25 -4.85
C VAL A 161 -0.50 -6.97 -6.11
N LEU A 162 -1.61 -7.69 -6.25
CA LEU A 162 -2.55 -7.54 -7.35
C LEU A 162 -3.62 -6.51 -6.97
N ASP A 163 -3.69 -5.40 -7.70
CA ASP A 163 -4.83 -4.47 -7.60
C ASP A 163 -5.96 -4.97 -8.49
N SER A 164 -6.81 -5.82 -7.93
CA SER A 164 -7.94 -6.44 -8.61
C SER A 164 -9.16 -5.54 -8.58
N ARG A 165 -9.92 -5.53 -9.67
CA ARG A 165 -11.27 -4.93 -9.69
C ARG A 165 -12.36 -5.96 -9.38
N ALA A 166 -11.96 -7.20 -9.15
CA ALA A 166 -12.88 -8.27 -8.83
C ALA A 166 -13.56 -8.04 -7.48
N SER A 167 -14.77 -8.58 -7.34
CA SER A 167 -15.41 -8.69 -6.03
C SER A 167 -14.74 -9.78 -5.21
N PHE A 168 -14.95 -9.77 -3.90
CA PHE A 168 -14.45 -10.83 -3.01
C PHE A 168 -14.95 -12.23 -3.41
N ALA A 169 -16.13 -12.31 -4.03
CA ALA A 169 -16.69 -13.57 -4.51
C ALA A 169 -15.89 -14.13 -5.70
N ASP A 170 -15.50 -13.27 -6.64
CA ASP A 170 -14.76 -13.67 -7.84
C ASP A 170 -13.29 -14.03 -7.50
N SER A 171 -12.75 -13.51 -6.41
CA SER A 171 -11.39 -13.83 -5.93
C SER A 171 -11.24 -15.25 -5.37
N LEU A 172 -12.33 -15.92 -5.01
CA LEU A 172 -12.30 -17.31 -4.53
C LEU A 172 -11.91 -18.30 -5.63
N GLU A 173 -12.31 -18.04 -6.86
CA GLU A 173 -11.98 -18.89 -8.01
C GLU A 173 -10.47 -18.97 -8.28
N PHE A 174 -9.76 -17.89 -7.97
CA PHE A 174 -8.30 -17.80 -8.10
C PHE A 174 -7.54 -18.66 -7.07
N LYS A 175 -8.04 -18.78 -5.85
CA LYS A 175 -7.38 -19.56 -4.78
C LYS A 175 -7.24 -21.04 -5.09
N GLU A 176 -8.18 -21.60 -5.83
CA GLU A 176 -8.20 -23.03 -6.16
C GLU A 176 -7.16 -23.39 -7.23
N THR A 177 -6.85 -22.47 -8.14
CA THR A 177 -5.93 -22.70 -9.27
C THR A 177 -4.44 -22.52 -8.92
N HIS A 178 -4.12 -21.76 -7.86
CA HIS A 178 -2.72 -21.38 -7.52
C HIS A 178 -2.30 -21.83 -6.11
N ALA A 179 -2.65 -23.04 -5.72
CA ALA A 179 -2.43 -23.57 -4.37
C ALA A 179 -0.97 -23.56 -3.87
N ALA A 180 0.01 -23.47 -4.78
CA ALA A 180 1.43 -23.45 -4.42
C ALA A 180 1.94 -22.07 -3.94
N LEU A 181 1.24 -20.97 -4.26
CA LEU A 181 1.58 -19.62 -3.83
C LEU A 181 0.63 -19.19 -2.71
N PRO A 182 1.13 -18.88 -1.49
CA PRO A 182 0.28 -18.33 -0.43
C PRO A 182 -0.47 -17.10 -0.93
N TYR A 183 -1.78 -17.16 -0.83
CA TYR A 183 -2.69 -16.17 -1.38
C TYR A 183 -3.60 -15.59 -0.29
N ILE A 184 -3.67 -14.26 -0.24
CA ILE A 184 -4.45 -13.52 0.73
C ILE A 184 -5.26 -12.47 0.00
N THR A 185 -6.57 -12.42 0.25
CA THR A 185 -7.45 -11.36 -0.26
C THR A 185 -7.73 -10.36 0.85
N VAL A 186 -7.63 -9.06 0.55
CA VAL A 186 -7.90 -7.98 1.50
C VAL A 186 -8.71 -6.87 0.84
N ASP A 187 -9.54 -6.19 1.63
CA ASP A 187 -10.34 -5.07 1.16
C ASP A 187 -9.46 -3.89 0.73
N ALA A 188 -9.48 -3.59 -0.56
CA ALA A 188 -8.70 -2.52 -1.18
C ALA A 188 -9.02 -1.11 -0.66
N TYR A 189 -10.16 -0.94 0.02
CA TYR A 189 -10.62 0.34 0.56
C TYR A 189 -10.35 0.49 2.06
N ASP A 190 -9.84 -0.56 2.72
CA ASP A 190 -9.54 -0.56 4.16
C ASP A 190 -8.03 -0.53 4.42
N ILE A 191 -7.47 0.67 4.63
CA ILE A 191 -6.03 0.83 4.88
C ILE A 191 -5.57 0.10 6.15
N VAL A 192 -6.44 -0.10 7.14
CA VAL A 192 -6.08 -0.80 8.39
C VAL A 192 -5.94 -2.29 8.13
N ALA A 193 -6.88 -2.87 7.36
CA ALA A 193 -6.81 -4.26 6.94
C ALA A 193 -5.61 -4.50 6.02
N VAL A 194 -5.41 -3.65 5.02
CA VAL A 194 -4.25 -3.70 4.10
C VAL A 194 -2.94 -3.64 4.89
N TYR A 195 -2.81 -2.69 5.81
CA TYR A 195 -1.60 -2.54 6.61
C TYR A 195 -1.30 -3.79 7.46
N ARG A 196 -2.31 -4.41 8.07
CA ARG A 196 -2.12 -5.64 8.85
C ARG A 196 -1.61 -6.79 7.98
N VAL A 197 -2.25 -7.02 6.85
CA VAL A 197 -1.83 -8.06 5.88
C VAL A 197 -0.42 -7.76 5.37
N ALA A 198 -0.11 -6.49 5.08
CA ALA A 198 1.21 -6.07 4.64
C ALA A 198 2.28 -6.41 5.69
N GLN A 199 2.05 -6.04 6.97
CA GLN A 199 3.01 -6.29 8.04
C GLN A 199 3.28 -7.78 8.26
N GLU A 200 2.23 -8.59 8.31
CA GLU A 200 2.36 -10.04 8.48
C GLU A 200 3.12 -10.67 7.29
N SER A 201 2.75 -10.28 6.08
CA SER A 201 3.39 -10.77 4.85
C SER A 201 4.86 -10.35 4.74
N ILE A 202 5.20 -9.11 5.07
CA ILE A 202 6.56 -8.58 5.08
C ILE A 202 7.43 -9.35 6.07
N VAL A 203 6.93 -9.54 7.30
CA VAL A 203 7.68 -10.27 8.35
C VAL A 203 7.90 -11.72 7.94
N ARG A 204 6.86 -12.41 7.45
CA ARG A 204 6.94 -13.78 6.98
C ARG A 204 7.94 -13.93 5.83
N THR A 205 7.81 -13.12 4.79
CA THR A 205 8.64 -13.18 3.58
C THR A 205 10.09 -12.85 3.89
N ARG A 206 10.35 -11.84 4.71
CA ARG A 206 11.70 -11.48 5.18
C ARG A 206 12.34 -12.57 6.05
N GLY A 207 11.53 -13.28 6.83
CA GLY A 207 11.95 -14.41 7.67
C GLY A 207 12.21 -15.71 6.90
N GLY A 208 12.18 -15.69 5.57
CA GLY A 208 12.41 -16.88 4.73
C GLY A 208 11.15 -17.69 4.42
N GLY A 209 9.96 -17.17 4.72
CA GLY A 209 8.68 -17.84 4.45
C GLY A 209 8.28 -17.85 2.95
N GLY A 210 9.19 -17.41 2.07
CA GLY A 210 8.98 -17.39 0.63
C GLY A 210 8.01 -16.31 0.15
N PRO A 211 7.60 -16.36 -1.13
CA PRO A 211 6.71 -15.37 -1.74
C PRO A 211 5.28 -15.45 -1.20
N ALA A 212 4.52 -14.39 -1.43
CA ALA A 212 3.06 -14.39 -1.26
C ALA A 212 2.41 -13.53 -2.35
N LEU A 213 1.18 -13.86 -2.72
CA LEU A 213 0.32 -13.04 -3.56
C LEU A 213 -0.81 -12.48 -2.70
N ILE A 214 -0.95 -11.16 -2.73
CA ILE A 214 -1.99 -10.45 -2.01
C ILE A 214 -2.88 -9.76 -3.03
N GLU A 215 -4.16 -10.07 -2.99
CA GLU A 215 -5.15 -9.42 -3.84
C GLU A 215 -5.86 -8.31 -3.07
N LEU A 216 -5.84 -7.13 -3.65
CA LEU A 216 -6.64 -5.99 -3.24
C LEU A 216 -7.98 -6.07 -3.96
N ALA A 217 -8.99 -6.64 -3.33
CA ALA A 217 -10.33 -6.81 -3.90
C ALA A 217 -11.34 -5.84 -3.29
N SER A 218 -12.51 -5.73 -3.90
CA SER A 218 -13.63 -4.96 -3.35
C SER A 218 -14.48 -5.82 -2.43
N CYS A 219 -14.62 -5.45 -1.17
CA CYS A 219 -15.53 -6.06 -0.21
C CYS A 219 -16.94 -5.47 -0.31
N GLY A 220 -17.72 -5.92 -1.29
CA GLY A 220 -19.17 -5.70 -1.32
C GLY A 220 -19.66 -4.27 -1.60
N GLY A 221 -20.53 -4.11 -2.54
CA GLY A 221 -21.54 -3.05 -2.61
C GLY A 221 -21.15 -1.67 -3.12
N GLY A 222 -19.92 -1.35 -3.37
CA GLY A 222 -19.58 -0.05 -3.95
C GLY A 222 -18.15 0.44 -3.65
N GLU A 223 -17.69 1.38 -4.45
CA GLU A 223 -16.42 2.08 -4.27
C GLU A 223 -16.57 3.08 -3.12
N GLU A 224 -16.12 2.71 -1.94
CA GLU A 224 -16.07 3.63 -0.80
C GLU A 224 -14.74 4.41 -0.81
N ASN A 225 -14.79 5.72 -0.54
CA ASN A 225 -13.57 6.50 -0.39
C ASN A 225 -12.79 6.03 0.86
N PRO A 226 -11.54 5.52 0.70
CA PRO A 226 -10.76 4.98 1.82
C PRO A 226 -10.48 6.02 2.92
N VAL A 227 -10.34 7.31 2.54
CA VAL A 227 -10.13 8.40 3.51
C VAL A 227 -11.36 8.56 4.41
N ASP A 228 -12.56 8.49 3.85
CA ASP A 228 -13.80 8.63 4.62
C ASP A 228 -14.07 7.36 5.45
N LYS A 229 -13.75 6.18 4.93
CA LYS A 229 -13.80 4.92 5.70
C LYS A 229 -12.87 4.99 6.91
N MET A 230 -11.61 5.37 6.71
CA MET A 230 -10.66 5.54 7.80
C MET A 230 -11.10 6.64 8.78
N HIS A 231 -11.66 7.76 8.28
CA HIS A 231 -12.17 8.84 9.12
C HIS A 231 -13.25 8.33 10.10
N ARG A 232 -14.23 7.59 9.61
CA ARG A 232 -15.27 6.97 10.45
C ARG A 232 -14.67 6.00 11.46
N TYR A 233 -13.76 5.14 11.02
CA TYR A 233 -13.07 4.19 11.90
C TYR A 233 -12.33 4.88 13.05
N LEU A 234 -11.61 5.97 12.77
CA LEU A 234 -10.95 6.77 13.81
C LEU A 234 -11.95 7.38 14.80
N GLY A 235 -13.11 7.84 14.28
CA GLY A 235 -14.21 8.35 15.10
C GLY A 235 -14.74 7.31 16.08
N THR A 236 -14.94 6.05 15.63
CA THR A 236 -15.37 4.95 16.52
C THR A 236 -14.34 4.64 17.63
N LYS A 237 -13.08 4.98 17.41
CA LYS A 237 -11.99 4.84 18.40
C LYS A 237 -11.84 6.07 19.32
N GLY A 238 -12.64 7.10 19.13
CA GLY A 238 -12.51 8.36 19.87
C GLY A 238 -11.25 9.14 19.53
N LEU A 239 -10.65 8.92 18.36
CA LEU A 239 -9.43 9.58 17.92
C LEU A 239 -9.77 10.88 17.16
N PRO A 240 -8.90 11.90 17.19
CA PRO A 240 -9.19 13.25 16.66
C PRO A 240 -9.05 13.31 15.12
N ALA A 241 -9.87 12.56 14.39
CA ALA A 241 -9.81 12.42 12.94
C ALA A 241 -9.88 13.76 12.18
N ASN A 242 -10.76 14.67 12.59
CA ASN A 242 -10.87 16.01 11.97
C ASN A 242 -9.57 16.81 12.07
N LYS A 243 -8.94 16.81 13.25
CA LYS A 243 -7.66 17.48 13.47
C LYS A 243 -6.57 16.89 12.57
N TRP A 244 -6.47 15.57 12.54
CA TRP A 244 -5.46 14.88 11.72
C TRP A 244 -5.68 15.09 10.23
N ARG A 245 -6.94 15.10 9.76
CA ARG A 245 -7.27 15.43 8.36
C ARG A 245 -6.77 16.82 7.98
N SER A 246 -7.06 17.83 8.81
CA SER A 246 -6.62 19.21 8.57
C SER A 246 -5.09 19.35 8.58
N GLU A 247 -4.42 18.64 9.49
CA GLU A 247 -2.95 18.64 9.58
C GLU A 247 -2.32 18.02 8.33
N ALA A 248 -2.82 16.86 7.90
CA ALA A 248 -2.32 16.14 6.72
C ALA A 248 -2.50 16.96 5.44
N THR A 249 -3.70 17.52 5.22
CA THR A 249 -4.01 18.35 4.06
C THR A 249 -3.11 19.59 4.01
N ARG A 250 -2.94 20.29 5.14
CA ARG A 250 -2.08 21.48 5.22
C ARG A 250 -0.61 21.14 4.96
N ARG A 251 -0.14 20.03 5.51
CA ARG A 251 1.23 19.55 5.29
C ARG A 251 1.48 19.25 3.82
N PHE A 252 0.59 18.49 3.18
CA PHE A 252 0.72 18.16 1.76
C PHE A 252 0.66 19.40 0.87
N ALA A 253 -0.26 20.35 1.15
CA ALA A 253 -0.35 21.60 0.41
C ALA A 253 0.95 22.42 0.45
N LYS A 254 1.61 22.49 1.62
CA LYS A 254 2.92 23.15 1.75
C LYS A 254 4.01 22.44 0.94
N GLU A 255 4.05 21.10 0.98
CA GLU A 255 5.02 20.31 0.20
C GLU A 255 4.80 20.50 -1.31
N LEU A 256 3.54 20.50 -1.75
CA LEU A 256 3.17 20.73 -3.15
C LEU A 256 3.58 22.14 -3.61
N GLN A 257 3.29 23.15 -2.82
CA GLN A 257 3.65 24.52 -3.11
C GLN A 257 5.18 24.69 -3.22
N ALA A 258 5.94 24.11 -2.30
CA ALA A 258 7.41 24.12 -2.37
C ALA A 258 7.94 23.41 -3.62
N ALA A 259 7.35 22.28 -4.02
CA ALA A 259 7.74 21.54 -5.20
C ALA A 259 7.46 22.32 -6.51
N CYS A 260 6.36 23.08 -6.56
CA CYS A 260 5.99 23.90 -7.72
C CYS A 260 6.84 25.18 -7.83
N HIS A 261 7.14 25.86 -6.72
CA HIS A 261 7.99 27.07 -6.74
C HIS A 261 9.41 26.78 -7.25
N LEU A 262 9.96 25.61 -6.92
CA LEU A 262 11.27 25.17 -7.43
C LEU A 262 11.28 24.84 -8.95
N GLN A 263 10.10 24.76 -9.60
CA GLN A 263 10.00 24.61 -11.06
C GLN A 263 10.03 25.96 -11.79
N SER A 264 9.75 27.07 -11.10
CA SER A 264 9.68 28.41 -11.66
C SER A 264 11.02 29.15 -11.65
N ASP A 265 12.07 28.57 -11.07
CA ASP A 265 13.39 29.15 -11.00
C ASP A 265 14.31 28.45 -12.04
N PRO A 266 14.59 29.09 -13.21
CA PRO A 266 15.39 28.49 -14.27
C PRO A 266 16.90 28.47 -13.97
N LEU A 267 17.33 28.89 -12.78
CA LEU A 267 18.75 29.02 -12.39
C LEU A 267 19.15 28.18 -11.16
N ALA A 268 18.34 27.18 -10.75
CA ALA A 268 18.66 26.28 -9.63
C ALA A 268 19.03 24.87 -10.10
#